data_b6802bceff2af29c1c8cdc2d05004ccf
#
_entry.id   b6802bceff2af29c1c8cdc2d05004ccf
#
_cell.length_a   1.000
_cell.length_b   1.000
_cell.length_c   1.000
_cell.angle_alpha   90.00
_cell.angle_beta   90.00
_cell.angle_gamma   90.00
#
_symmetry.space_group_name_H-M   'P 1'
#
loop_
_entity.id
_entity.type
_entity.pdbx_description
1 polymer ?
#
loop_
_entity_poly.entity_id
_entity_poly.type
_entity_poly.pdbx_seq_one_letter_code
_entity_poly.pdbx_strand_id
1 'polypeptide(L)'
;MTGELRRLRSGPSTEDDDESRPFLVRLRFTAEDPAQVIDNARAVLTCVVSQMGDWPAEELWPQLLPTWFIQRCAPEPPEQEHGEPFDMEAWLRQWRAMTPGERAAVDQGPWTLSGWLYYFDPTEEGMGDDRSWWWWHAGTDESGGWVQVATTGWPFGSGSLSWLIEASGGVDLVYGP
;
A
#
# COMPACT_ATOMS: atom_id res chain seq x y z
N MET A 1 -18.16 -6.88 7.62
CA MET A 1 -16.70 -7.13 7.53
C MET A 1 -16.36 -7.19 6.04
N THR A 2 -15.47 -6.38 5.55
CA THR A 2 -15.14 -6.37 4.12
C THR A 2 -14.47 -7.69 3.72
N GLY A 3 -14.68 -8.16 2.49
CA GLY A 3 -14.06 -9.40 1.99
C GLY A 3 -12.54 -9.40 2.14
N GLU A 4 -11.91 -8.22 2.00
CA GLU A 4 -10.47 -8.05 2.18
C GLU A 4 -10.00 -8.34 3.62
N LEU A 5 -10.72 -7.85 4.65
CA LEU A 5 -10.35 -8.12 6.04
C LEU A 5 -10.42 -9.62 6.38
N ARG A 6 -11.37 -10.34 5.78
CA ARG A 6 -11.42 -11.79 5.88
C ARG A 6 -10.21 -12.44 5.23
N ARG A 7 -9.85 -12.03 4.01
CA ARG A 7 -8.68 -12.57 3.28
C ARG A 7 -7.36 -12.28 3.98
N LEU A 8 -7.21 -11.11 4.59
CA LEU A 8 -6.04 -10.79 5.42
C LEU A 8 -5.87 -11.77 6.59
N ARG A 9 -6.98 -12.21 7.20
CA ARG A 9 -6.96 -13.10 8.38
C ARG A 9 -6.88 -14.58 8.03
N SER A 10 -7.54 -15.01 6.97
CA SER A 10 -7.78 -16.44 6.69
C SER A 10 -7.43 -16.86 5.26
N GLY A 11 -6.94 -15.93 4.42
CA GLY A 11 -6.75 -16.17 3.00
C GLY A 11 -8.07 -16.21 2.21
N PRO A 12 -8.00 -16.45 0.89
CA PRO A 12 -9.18 -16.61 0.04
C PRO A 12 -9.98 -17.85 0.42
N SER A 13 -11.28 -17.82 0.18
CA SER A 13 -12.19 -18.95 0.37
C SER A 13 -12.81 -19.37 -0.96
N THR A 14 -13.46 -20.53 -1.00
CA THR A 14 -14.17 -21.02 -2.18
C THR A 14 -15.30 -20.09 -2.65
N GLU A 15 -15.83 -19.25 -1.77
CA GLU A 15 -16.84 -18.24 -2.10
C GLU A 15 -16.25 -17.07 -2.93
N ASP A 16 -14.95 -16.83 -2.82
CA ASP A 16 -14.25 -15.81 -3.60
C ASP A 16 -14.08 -16.21 -5.09
N ASP A 17 -14.25 -17.50 -5.44
CA ASP A 17 -14.16 -18.01 -6.82
C ASP A 17 -15.42 -17.76 -7.65
N ASP A 18 -16.56 -17.47 -7.03
CA ASP A 18 -17.87 -17.33 -7.68
C ASP A 18 -18.22 -15.88 -8.10
N GLU A 19 -17.60 -14.89 -7.49
CA GLU A 19 -17.74 -13.49 -7.89
C GLU A 19 -16.72 -13.15 -8.99
N SER A 20 -17.14 -12.43 -10.03
CA SER A 20 -16.37 -11.94 -11.19
C SER A 20 -14.86 -11.90 -10.91
N ARG A 21 -14.11 -12.90 -11.39
CA ARG A 21 -12.68 -13.09 -11.08
C ARG A 21 -11.93 -11.78 -11.20
N PRO A 22 -11.44 -11.20 -10.11
CA PRO A 22 -10.71 -9.95 -10.18
C PRO A 22 -9.42 -10.17 -10.98
N PHE A 23 -8.91 -9.12 -11.58
CA PHE A 23 -7.59 -9.16 -12.18
C PHE A 23 -6.57 -9.29 -11.05
N LEU A 24 -5.89 -10.44 -10.97
CA LEU A 24 -4.93 -10.73 -9.91
C LEU A 24 -3.50 -10.48 -10.39
N VAL A 25 -2.76 -9.69 -9.62
CA VAL A 25 -1.34 -9.44 -9.85
C VAL A 25 -0.55 -9.98 -8.67
N ARG A 26 0.60 -10.58 -8.94
CA ARG A 26 1.51 -11.08 -7.92
C ARG A 26 2.74 -10.18 -7.81
N LEU A 27 3.04 -9.74 -6.58
CA LEU A 27 4.30 -9.12 -6.20
C LEU A 27 5.17 -10.19 -5.54
N ARG A 28 6.36 -10.46 -6.08
CA ARG A 28 7.39 -11.31 -5.47
C ARG A 28 8.44 -10.45 -4.80
N PHE A 29 9.04 -10.96 -3.74
CA PHE A 29 10.11 -10.29 -3.02
C PHE A 29 11.05 -11.32 -2.37
N THR A 30 12.27 -10.90 -2.08
CA THR A 30 13.21 -11.65 -1.25
C THR A 30 13.29 -11.04 0.15
N ALA A 31 13.64 -11.84 1.15
CA ALA A 31 13.86 -11.41 2.52
C ALA A 31 14.62 -12.49 3.29
N GLU A 32 15.21 -12.14 4.43
CA GLU A 32 15.80 -13.12 5.36
C GLU A 32 14.71 -14.04 5.94
N ASP A 33 13.56 -13.47 6.30
CA ASP A 33 12.36 -14.19 6.72
C ASP A 33 11.13 -13.70 5.95
N PRO A 34 10.81 -14.31 4.79
CA PRO A 34 9.67 -13.90 3.99
C PRO A 34 8.32 -14.07 4.69
N ALA A 35 8.19 -15.04 5.60
CA ALA A 35 6.95 -15.25 6.35
C ALA A 35 6.71 -14.08 7.32
N GLN A 36 7.75 -13.61 8.00
CA GLN A 36 7.66 -12.44 8.88
C GLN A 36 7.29 -11.17 8.11
N VAL A 37 7.80 -10.98 6.89
CA VAL A 37 7.43 -9.83 6.02
C VAL A 37 5.93 -9.86 5.73
N ILE A 38 5.38 -11.02 5.39
CA ILE A 38 3.95 -11.21 5.13
C ILE A 38 3.12 -10.91 6.39
N ASP A 39 3.54 -11.42 7.53
CA ASP A 39 2.83 -11.21 8.80
C ASP A 39 2.85 -9.74 9.22
N ASN A 40 3.99 -9.06 9.03
CA ASN A 40 4.12 -7.63 9.24
C ASN A 40 3.16 -6.83 8.33
N ALA A 41 3.15 -7.11 7.03
CA ALA A 41 2.27 -6.45 6.08
C ALA A 41 0.78 -6.67 6.41
N ARG A 42 0.42 -7.90 6.79
CA ARG A 42 -0.95 -8.24 7.24
C ARG A 42 -1.33 -7.48 8.51
N ALA A 43 -0.43 -7.36 9.48
CA ALA A 43 -0.69 -6.64 10.72
C ALA A 43 -1.03 -5.18 10.44
N VAL A 44 -0.23 -4.49 9.62
CA VAL A 44 -0.47 -3.09 9.23
C VAL A 44 -1.80 -2.95 8.48
N LEU A 45 -2.02 -3.76 7.43
CA LEU A 45 -3.25 -3.68 6.64
C LEU A 45 -4.51 -4.04 7.45
N THR A 46 -4.41 -5.00 8.37
CA THR A 46 -5.54 -5.34 9.23
C THR A 46 -5.93 -4.17 10.11
N CYS A 47 -4.96 -3.43 10.66
CA CYS A 47 -5.25 -2.21 11.42
C CYS A 47 -5.98 -1.19 10.54
N VAL A 48 -5.47 -0.89 9.36
CA VAL A 48 -6.04 0.15 8.47
C VAL A 48 -7.41 -0.27 7.93
N VAL A 49 -7.53 -1.46 7.35
CA VAL A 49 -8.79 -1.94 6.74
C VAL A 49 -9.90 -2.10 7.76
N SER A 50 -9.58 -2.38 9.04
CA SER A 50 -10.58 -2.46 10.10
C SER A 50 -11.19 -1.11 10.45
N GLN A 51 -10.55 -0.01 10.13
CA GLN A 51 -11.01 1.36 10.41
C GLN A 51 -11.79 2.00 9.24
N MET A 52 -11.91 1.37 8.09
CA MET A 52 -12.56 1.97 6.91
C MET A 52 -14.03 2.36 7.13
N GLY A 53 -14.70 1.80 8.12
CA GLY A 53 -16.09 2.18 8.48
C GLY A 53 -16.21 3.32 9.49
N ASP A 54 -15.11 3.66 10.16
CA ASP A 54 -15.03 4.73 11.16
C ASP A 54 -13.57 5.24 11.15
N TRP A 55 -13.25 6.09 10.17
CA TRP A 55 -11.88 6.51 9.90
C TRP A 55 -11.36 7.42 11.01
N PRO A 56 -10.26 7.05 11.68
CA PRO A 56 -9.72 7.82 12.80
C PRO A 56 -9.15 9.15 12.36
N ALA A 57 -9.16 10.13 13.27
CA ALA A 57 -8.41 11.35 13.10
C ALA A 57 -6.90 11.07 12.98
N GLU A 58 -6.18 11.92 12.26
CA GLU A 58 -4.78 11.71 11.89
C GLU A 58 -3.88 11.43 13.12
N GLU A 59 -4.10 12.13 14.22
CA GLU A 59 -3.31 12.04 15.44
C GLU A 59 -3.44 10.69 16.16
N LEU A 60 -4.44 9.88 15.81
CA LEU A 60 -4.68 8.58 16.44
C LEU A 60 -3.91 7.45 15.76
N TRP A 61 -3.55 7.59 14.48
CA TRP A 61 -2.88 6.55 13.72
C TRP A 61 -1.56 6.05 14.33
N PRO A 62 -0.69 6.90 14.92
CA PRO A 62 0.51 6.44 15.60
C PRO A 62 0.26 5.48 16.78
N GLN A 63 -0.95 5.47 17.35
CA GLN A 63 -1.34 4.58 18.44
C GLN A 63 -1.99 3.28 17.94
N LEU A 64 -2.52 3.28 16.73
CA LEU A 64 -3.22 2.16 16.12
C LEU A 64 -2.29 1.25 15.32
N LEU A 65 -1.27 1.83 14.70
CA LEU A 65 -0.33 1.11 13.84
C LEU A 65 0.86 0.56 14.62
N PRO A 66 1.48 -0.54 14.15
CA PRO A 66 2.70 -1.05 14.74
C PRO A 66 3.82 0.01 14.76
N THR A 67 4.45 0.21 15.90
CA THR A 67 5.51 1.21 16.10
C THR A 67 6.66 1.06 15.08
N TRP A 68 7.03 -0.17 14.74
CA TRP A 68 8.08 -0.43 13.76
C TRP A 68 7.73 0.12 12.36
N PHE A 69 6.43 0.07 11.97
CA PHE A 69 6.00 0.61 10.68
C PHE A 69 6.11 2.14 10.65
N ILE A 70 5.65 2.80 11.72
CA ILE A 70 5.77 4.25 11.87
C ILE A 70 7.23 4.71 11.82
N GLN A 71 8.14 3.98 12.46
CA GLN A 71 9.58 4.27 12.45
C GLN A 71 10.23 4.11 11.06
N ARG A 72 9.58 3.39 10.15
CA ARG A 72 10.02 3.26 8.75
C ARG A 72 9.51 4.37 7.86
N CYS A 73 8.41 5.04 8.23
CA CYS A 73 7.87 6.15 7.46
C CYS A 73 8.84 7.33 7.46
N ALA A 74 8.81 8.10 6.36
CA ALA A 74 9.47 9.38 6.31
C ALA A 74 8.85 10.35 7.31
N PRO A 75 9.62 11.34 7.84
CA PRO A 75 9.04 12.39 8.65
C PRO A 75 8.00 13.16 7.85
N GLU A 76 6.91 13.55 8.53
CA GLU A 76 5.93 14.44 7.91
C GLU A 76 6.60 15.77 7.56
N PRO A 77 6.28 16.35 6.40
CA PRO A 77 6.77 17.68 6.07
C PRO A 77 6.24 18.67 7.12
N PRO A 78 7.03 19.70 7.49
CA PRO A 78 6.52 20.73 8.36
C PRO A 78 5.25 21.31 7.75
N GLU A 79 4.23 21.57 8.60
CA GLU A 79 3.00 22.25 8.18
C GLU A 79 3.41 23.48 7.37
N GLN A 80 3.12 23.47 6.09
CA GLN A 80 3.34 24.66 5.27
C GLN A 80 2.33 25.69 5.76
N GLU A 81 2.80 26.73 6.43
CA GLU A 81 1.98 27.90 6.71
C GLU A 81 1.32 28.32 5.38
N HIS A 82 0.07 27.96 5.21
CA HIS A 82 -0.83 28.26 4.08
C HIS A 82 -0.08 28.57 2.79
N GLY A 83 0.68 27.57 2.30
CA GLY A 83 1.38 27.65 1.02
C GLY A 83 0.38 27.86 -0.12
N GLU A 84 0.86 28.40 -1.23
CA GLU A 84 0.05 28.53 -2.43
C GLU A 84 -0.65 27.19 -2.75
N PRO A 85 -1.90 27.19 -3.25
CA PRO A 85 -2.62 25.98 -3.61
C PRO A 85 -1.74 25.09 -4.49
N PHE A 86 -1.75 23.78 -4.27
CA PHE A 86 -0.98 22.83 -5.06
C PHE A 86 -1.22 23.06 -6.56
N ASP A 87 -0.19 23.53 -7.27
CA ASP A 87 -0.25 23.76 -8.72
C ASP A 87 -0.08 22.41 -9.45
N MET A 88 -1.22 21.77 -9.70
CA MET A 88 -1.28 20.52 -10.44
C MET A 88 -0.64 20.64 -11.84
N GLU A 89 -0.79 21.80 -12.52
CA GLU A 89 -0.23 21.99 -13.84
C GLU A 89 1.32 22.10 -13.78
N ALA A 90 1.85 22.83 -12.80
CA ALA A 90 3.29 22.91 -12.57
C ALA A 90 3.87 21.54 -12.25
N TRP A 91 3.21 20.79 -11.37
CA TRP A 91 3.60 19.42 -11.01
C TRP A 91 3.58 18.48 -12.23
N LEU A 92 2.51 18.50 -13.02
CA LEU A 92 2.42 17.70 -14.26
C LEU A 92 3.49 18.07 -15.29
N ARG A 93 3.82 19.36 -15.41
CA ARG A 93 4.92 19.80 -16.29
C ARG A 93 6.25 19.23 -15.83
N GLN A 94 6.54 19.32 -14.53
CA GLN A 94 7.75 18.78 -13.93
C GLN A 94 7.81 17.25 -14.10
N TRP A 95 6.74 16.55 -13.77
CA TRP A 95 6.63 15.10 -13.93
C TRP A 95 6.87 14.63 -15.37
N ARG A 96 6.30 15.34 -16.35
CA ARG A 96 6.51 15.04 -17.79
C ARG A 96 7.93 15.30 -18.25
N ALA A 97 8.62 16.26 -17.65
CA ALA A 97 10.00 16.60 -17.97
C ALA A 97 11.02 15.62 -17.38
N MET A 98 10.63 14.86 -16.34
CA MET A 98 11.49 13.85 -15.70
C MET A 98 11.76 12.68 -16.64
N THR A 99 12.99 12.17 -16.61
CA THR A 99 13.36 10.89 -17.23
C THR A 99 12.67 9.72 -16.50
N PRO A 100 12.55 8.55 -17.13
CA PRO A 100 12.02 7.36 -16.44
C PRO A 100 12.77 7.01 -15.14
N GLY A 101 14.09 7.21 -15.11
CA GLY A 101 14.90 6.98 -13.91
C GLY A 101 14.61 7.98 -12.79
N GLU A 102 14.44 9.28 -13.11
CA GLU A 102 14.07 10.30 -12.14
C GLU A 102 12.66 10.06 -11.58
N ARG A 103 11.69 9.66 -12.42
CA ARG A 103 10.34 9.28 -11.96
C ARG A 103 10.39 8.09 -11.00
N ALA A 104 11.14 7.05 -11.37
CA ALA A 104 11.34 5.89 -10.50
C ALA A 104 12.00 6.29 -9.17
N ALA A 105 12.92 7.25 -9.17
CA ALA A 105 13.57 7.73 -7.95
C ALA A 105 12.64 8.56 -7.04
N VAL A 106 11.68 9.28 -7.61
CA VAL A 106 10.63 9.99 -6.83
C VAL A 106 9.69 9.00 -6.14
N ASP A 107 9.39 7.88 -6.81
CA ASP A 107 8.55 6.81 -6.26
C ASP A 107 9.34 5.86 -5.32
N GLN A 108 10.67 5.96 -5.29
CA GLN A 108 11.55 5.17 -4.42
C GLN A 108 11.85 5.94 -3.14
N GLY A 109 11.52 5.33 -2.02
CA GLY A 109 11.87 5.84 -0.70
C GLY A 109 10.71 5.71 0.29
N PRO A 110 10.98 6.01 1.56
CA PRO A 110 9.96 5.90 2.56
C PRO A 110 8.84 6.93 2.33
N TRP A 111 7.61 6.45 2.36
CA TRP A 111 6.43 7.31 2.36
C TRP A 111 6.23 7.94 3.72
N THR A 112 5.66 9.13 3.77
CA THR A 112 5.12 9.67 5.02
C THR A 112 3.93 8.83 5.46
N LEU A 113 3.63 8.85 6.74
CA LEU A 113 2.47 8.11 7.26
C LEU A 113 1.17 8.65 6.66
N SER A 114 1.01 9.97 6.65
CA SER A 114 -0.17 10.64 6.09
C SER A 114 -0.34 10.32 4.59
N GLY A 115 0.74 10.40 3.80
CA GLY A 115 0.71 10.10 2.38
C GLY A 115 0.37 8.64 2.07
N TRP A 116 0.81 7.70 2.92
CA TRP A 116 0.46 6.29 2.76
C TRP A 116 -0.99 6.02 3.17
N LEU A 117 -1.46 6.61 4.28
CA LEU A 117 -2.85 6.48 4.75
C LEU A 117 -3.86 7.11 3.80
N TYR A 118 -3.52 8.23 3.15
CA TYR A 118 -4.35 8.86 2.12
C TYR A 118 -4.82 7.86 1.05
N TYR A 119 -3.98 6.88 0.71
CA TYR A 119 -4.33 5.83 -0.24
C TYR A 119 -5.50 4.94 0.23
N PHE A 120 -5.70 4.80 1.53
CA PHE A 120 -6.75 3.96 2.14
C PHE A 120 -7.92 4.78 2.71
N ASP A 121 -7.75 6.08 2.87
CA ASP A 121 -8.74 6.96 3.49
C ASP A 121 -10.05 6.94 2.69
N PRO A 122 -11.18 6.48 3.28
CA PRO A 122 -12.48 6.40 2.61
C PRO A 122 -13.24 7.74 2.61
N THR A 123 -12.68 8.80 3.21
CA THR A 123 -13.31 10.12 3.22
C THR A 123 -13.14 10.84 1.88
N GLU A 124 -13.80 11.97 1.71
CA GLU A 124 -13.66 12.81 0.50
C GLU A 124 -12.23 13.35 0.33
N GLU A 125 -11.40 13.31 1.37
CA GLU A 125 -10.02 13.78 1.36
C GLU A 125 -9.03 12.73 0.83
N GLY A 126 -9.42 11.43 0.83
CA GLY A 126 -8.56 10.32 0.43
C GLY A 126 -8.99 9.60 -0.84
N MET A 127 -8.29 8.54 -1.20
CA MET A 127 -8.60 7.72 -2.37
C MET A 127 -9.74 6.73 -2.14
N GLY A 128 -9.95 6.31 -0.91
CA GLY A 128 -11.05 5.43 -0.50
C GLY A 128 -11.24 4.21 -1.37
N ASP A 129 -12.44 4.11 -1.98
CA ASP A 129 -12.80 3.01 -2.86
C ASP A 129 -12.13 3.09 -4.25
N ASP A 130 -11.52 4.23 -4.60
CA ASP A 130 -10.78 4.43 -5.86
C ASP A 130 -9.33 3.90 -5.82
N ARG A 131 -8.91 3.31 -4.70
CA ARG A 131 -7.60 2.67 -4.62
C ARG A 131 -7.45 1.56 -5.66
N SER A 132 -6.25 1.37 -6.15
CA SER A 132 -5.98 0.53 -7.32
C SER A 132 -5.75 -0.95 -7.01
N TRP A 133 -5.66 -1.33 -5.73
CA TRP A 133 -5.44 -2.71 -5.31
C TRP A 133 -6.08 -3.05 -3.96
N TRP A 134 -6.37 -4.36 -3.75
CA TRP A 134 -6.89 -4.95 -2.51
C TRP A 134 -6.15 -6.25 -2.24
N TRP A 135 -5.85 -6.51 -0.98
CA TRP A 135 -5.19 -7.75 -0.57
C TRP A 135 -6.04 -8.97 -0.93
N TRP A 136 -5.40 -9.92 -1.63
CA TRP A 136 -6.05 -11.17 -1.98
C TRP A 136 -5.48 -12.35 -1.22
N HIS A 137 -4.17 -12.62 -1.35
CA HIS A 137 -3.48 -13.74 -0.73
C HIS A 137 -1.99 -13.45 -0.60
N ALA A 138 -1.27 -14.28 0.20
CA ALA A 138 0.18 -14.24 0.28
C ALA A 138 0.72 -15.59 0.73
N GLY A 139 1.96 -15.86 0.40
CA GLY A 139 2.64 -17.09 0.81
C GLY A 139 4.14 -17.01 0.53
N THR A 140 4.82 -18.11 0.84
CA THR A 140 6.25 -18.29 0.60
C THR A 140 6.49 -19.49 -0.30
N ASP A 141 7.58 -19.47 -1.06
CA ASP A 141 8.08 -20.58 -1.84
C ASP A 141 9.63 -20.60 -1.78
N GLU A 142 10.27 -21.50 -2.54
CA GLU A 142 11.74 -21.63 -2.54
C GLU A 142 12.47 -20.36 -3.02
N SER A 143 11.78 -19.45 -3.74
CA SER A 143 12.33 -18.21 -4.27
C SER A 143 12.14 -16.99 -3.35
N GLY A 144 11.41 -17.11 -2.25
CA GLY A 144 11.14 -16.02 -1.30
C GLY A 144 9.66 -15.91 -0.92
N GLY A 145 9.19 -14.68 -0.76
CA GLY A 145 7.80 -14.38 -0.47
C GLY A 145 7.05 -13.84 -1.69
N TRP A 146 5.74 -13.94 -1.63
CA TRP A 146 4.86 -13.32 -2.61
C TRP A 146 3.56 -12.82 -1.98
N VAL A 147 3.05 -11.74 -2.54
CA VAL A 147 1.72 -11.19 -2.23
C VAL A 147 0.93 -11.13 -3.52
N GLN A 148 -0.32 -11.54 -3.47
CA GLN A 148 -1.26 -11.41 -4.56
C GLN A 148 -2.32 -10.38 -4.19
N VAL A 149 -2.60 -9.47 -5.11
CA VAL A 149 -3.58 -8.41 -4.95
C VAL A 149 -4.60 -8.44 -6.09
N ALA A 150 -5.85 -8.13 -5.76
CA ALA A 150 -6.86 -7.83 -6.76
C ALA A 150 -6.66 -6.39 -7.23
N THR A 151 -6.77 -6.16 -8.55
CA THR A 151 -6.60 -4.82 -9.15
C THR A 151 -7.70 -4.57 -10.19
N THR A 152 -7.84 -3.31 -10.58
CA THR A 152 -8.73 -2.89 -11.67
C THR A 152 -8.14 -3.13 -13.06
N GLY A 153 -6.86 -3.50 -13.15
CA GLY A 153 -6.15 -3.77 -14.41
C GLY A 153 -4.64 -3.62 -14.25
N TRP A 154 -3.91 -3.69 -15.38
CA TRP A 154 -2.47 -3.52 -15.45
C TRP A 154 -2.12 -2.46 -16.51
N PRO A 155 -1.20 -1.50 -16.23
CA PRO A 155 -0.57 -1.23 -14.94
C PRO A 155 -1.53 -0.61 -13.93
N PHE A 156 -1.20 -0.71 -12.63
CA PHE A 156 -1.96 -0.10 -11.55
C PHE A 156 -1.02 0.71 -10.62
N GLY A 157 -1.59 1.57 -9.79
CA GLY A 157 -0.84 2.32 -8.78
C GLY A 157 -0.33 1.40 -7.68
N SER A 158 0.92 0.96 -7.78
CA SER A 158 1.51 -0.06 -6.91
C SER A 158 2.43 0.50 -5.82
N GLY A 159 2.68 1.81 -5.78
CA GLY A 159 3.63 2.43 -4.87
C GLY A 159 3.34 2.16 -3.40
N SER A 160 2.07 2.29 -2.98
CA SER A 160 1.66 2.01 -1.59
C SER A 160 1.83 0.54 -1.20
N LEU A 161 1.68 -0.40 -2.14
CA LEU A 161 1.93 -1.83 -1.92
C LEU A 161 3.44 -2.11 -1.84
N SER A 162 4.23 -1.58 -2.78
CA SER A 162 5.69 -1.72 -2.77
C SER A 162 6.25 -1.21 -1.45
N TRP A 163 5.88 0.00 -1.05
CA TRP A 163 6.31 0.60 0.21
C TRP A 163 5.94 -0.28 1.42
N LEU A 164 4.72 -0.80 1.48
CA LEU A 164 4.31 -1.68 2.58
C LEU A 164 5.21 -2.92 2.71
N ILE A 165 5.56 -3.57 1.58
CA ILE A 165 6.41 -4.75 1.59
C ILE A 165 7.86 -4.39 1.94
N GLU A 166 8.39 -3.29 1.42
CA GLU A 166 9.73 -2.79 1.74
C GLU A 166 9.84 -2.40 3.22
N ALA A 167 8.86 -1.65 3.75
CA ALA A 167 8.79 -1.30 5.16
C ALA A 167 8.70 -2.53 6.06
N SER A 168 8.04 -3.60 5.59
CA SER A 168 7.94 -4.89 6.29
C SER A 168 9.23 -5.72 6.24
N GLY A 169 10.22 -5.34 5.42
CA GLY A 169 11.53 -5.99 5.29
C GLY A 169 11.75 -6.77 3.99
N GLY A 170 10.85 -6.65 3.01
CA GLY A 170 11.01 -7.22 1.67
C GLY A 170 11.96 -6.38 0.81
N VAL A 171 12.70 -7.05 -0.07
CA VAL A 171 13.61 -6.41 -1.04
C VAL A 171 13.45 -7.11 -2.40
N ASP A 172 14.03 -6.54 -3.45
CA ASP A 172 14.01 -7.08 -4.82
C ASP A 172 12.59 -7.35 -5.33
N LEU A 173 11.73 -6.34 -5.22
CA LEU A 173 10.33 -6.44 -5.58
C LEU A 173 10.13 -6.61 -7.09
N VAL A 174 9.39 -7.64 -7.50
CA VAL A 174 9.08 -7.93 -8.91
C VAL A 174 7.60 -8.22 -9.08
N TYR A 175 6.95 -7.45 -9.94
CA TYR A 175 5.55 -7.67 -10.32
C TYR A 175 5.43 -8.63 -11.50
N GLY A 176 4.41 -9.50 -11.45
CA GLY A 176 4.06 -10.40 -12.53
C GLY A 176 2.57 -10.77 -12.48
N PRO A 177 2.03 -11.26 -13.61
CA PRO A 177 0.67 -11.79 -13.65
C PRO A 177 0.52 -13.08 -12.83
#